data_e555433a43ab0652968448034e11c107
#
_entry.id   e555433a43ab0652968448034e11c107
#
_cell.length_a   1.000
_cell.length_b   1.000
_cell.length_c   1.000
_cell.angle_alpha   90.00
_cell.angle_beta   90.00
_cell.angle_gamma   90.00
#
_symmetry.space_group_name_H-M   'P 1'
#
loop_
_entity.id
_entity.type
_entity.pdbx_description
1 polymer ?
#
loop_
_entity_poly.entity_id
_entity_poly.type
_entity_poly.pdbx_seq_one_letter_code
_entity_poly.pdbx_strand_id
1 'polypeptide(L)'
;MTDLAIIGGGPAGYVAAERAGAKGLSVTLFEKNNLGGVCLNEGCVPTKTLLYSAKVYDYARHGDKYGVTTEGATFDYGKIVARKNKVVRKLVAGIGASMKAHGVNVVKGEARITGRKEDGTLTIECNGEAYEAKNLLL
;
A
#
# COMPACT_ATOMS: atom_id res chain seq x y z
N MET A 1 -23.51 8.10 -5.68
CA MET A 1 -22.68 9.22 -5.11
C MET A 1 -22.05 8.74 -3.83
N THR A 2 -20.75 8.94 -3.65
CA THR A 2 -19.99 8.53 -2.46
C THR A 2 -19.71 9.74 -1.54
N ASP A 3 -19.55 9.52 -0.23
CA ASP A 3 -19.25 10.62 0.70
C ASP A 3 -17.80 11.10 0.54
N LEU A 4 -16.88 10.17 0.24
CA LEU A 4 -15.47 10.45 0.06
C LEU A 4 -14.91 9.63 -1.10
N ALA A 5 -14.38 10.31 -2.11
CA ALA A 5 -13.50 9.71 -3.11
C ALA A 5 -12.04 9.94 -2.72
N ILE A 6 -11.20 8.94 -2.97
CA ILE A 6 -9.76 9.02 -2.71
C ILE A 6 -9.03 8.58 -3.97
N ILE A 7 -8.15 9.41 -4.50
CA ILE A 7 -7.30 9.07 -5.65
C ILE A 7 -5.89 8.79 -5.15
N GLY A 8 -5.49 7.53 -5.20
CA GLY A 8 -4.21 7.01 -4.74
C GLY A 8 -4.32 6.13 -3.50
N GLY A 9 -3.97 4.86 -3.65
CA GLY A 9 -3.98 3.84 -2.61
C GLY A 9 -2.68 3.71 -1.82
N GLY A 10 -1.86 4.77 -1.78
CA GLY A 10 -0.67 4.86 -0.94
C GLY A 10 -1.00 5.02 0.55
N PRO A 11 0.03 5.20 1.43
CA PRO A 11 -0.17 5.25 2.88
C PRO A 11 -1.21 6.27 3.35
N ALA A 12 -1.25 7.46 2.76
CA ALA A 12 -2.26 8.45 3.10
C ALA A 12 -3.67 7.99 2.68
N GLY A 13 -3.80 7.47 1.43
CA GLY A 13 -5.09 7.08 0.85
C GLY A 13 -5.73 5.89 1.56
N TYR A 14 -5.01 4.78 1.72
CA TYR A 14 -5.61 3.60 2.36
C TYR A 14 -5.90 3.82 3.85
N VAL A 15 -5.08 4.59 4.57
CA VAL A 15 -5.34 4.93 5.98
C VAL A 15 -6.58 5.82 6.11
N ALA A 16 -6.72 6.83 5.24
CA ALA A 16 -7.90 7.69 5.21
C ALA A 16 -9.16 6.89 4.85
N ALA A 17 -9.06 6.00 3.85
CA ALA A 17 -10.17 5.14 3.42
C ALA A 17 -10.66 4.23 4.55
N GLU A 18 -9.74 3.56 5.24
CA GLU A 18 -10.04 2.71 6.40
C GLU A 18 -10.75 3.50 7.50
N ARG A 19 -10.22 4.66 7.85
CA ARG A 19 -10.78 5.52 8.90
C ARG A 19 -12.17 6.02 8.54
N ALA A 20 -12.37 6.46 7.29
CA ALA A 20 -13.66 6.94 6.81
C ALA A 20 -14.70 5.80 6.75
N GLY A 21 -14.34 4.63 6.23
CA GLY A 21 -15.20 3.45 6.20
C GLY A 21 -15.57 2.97 7.60
N ALA A 22 -14.62 2.92 8.53
CA ALA A 22 -14.87 2.57 9.94
C ALA A 22 -15.82 3.55 10.65
N LYS A 23 -15.96 4.78 10.13
CA LYS A 23 -16.94 5.77 10.60
C LYS A 23 -18.29 5.71 9.87
N GLY A 24 -18.49 4.73 8.98
CA GLY A 24 -19.73 4.52 8.25
C GLY A 24 -19.91 5.41 7.03
N LEU A 25 -18.86 6.11 6.58
CA LEU A 25 -18.92 6.84 5.32
C LEU A 25 -18.84 5.90 4.13
N SER A 26 -19.56 6.23 3.06
CA SER A 26 -19.37 5.56 1.78
C SER A 26 -18.10 6.07 1.11
N VAL A 27 -17.12 5.17 0.89
CA VAL A 27 -15.80 5.52 0.38
C VAL A 27 -15.51 4.78 -0.92
N THR A 28 -15.00 5.49 -1.92
CA THR A 28 -14.42 4.91 -3.13
C THR A 28 -12.95 5.32 -3.23
N LEU A 29 -12.08 4.32 -3.27
CA LEU A 29 -10.63 4.47 -3.40
C LEU A 29 -10.18 4.01 -4.80
N PHE A 30 -9.56 4.90 -5.55
CA PHE A 30 -9.00 4.61 -6.87
C PHE A 30 -7.50 4.38 -6.76
N GLU A 31 -7.02 3.26 -7.31
CA GLU A 31 -5.58 2.95 -7.34
C GLU A 31 -5.20 2.35 -8.70
N LYS A 32 -4.28 2.99 -9.41
CA LYS A 32 -3.89 2.57 -10.75
C LYS A 32 -2.95 1.36 -10.77
N ASN A 33 -2.15 1.18 -9.73
CA ASN A 33 -1.18 0.09 -9.63
C ASN A 33 -1.59 -0.91 -8.55
N ASN A 34 -0.94 -0.87 -7.38
CA ASN A 34 -1.21 -1.75 -6.26
C ASN A 34 -1.46 -0.94 -4.99
N LEU A 35 -2.40 -1.39 -4.18
CA LEU A 35 -2.60 -0.84 -2.83
C LEU A 35 -1.29 -0.83 -2.05
N GLY A 36 -1.12 0.19 -1.21
CA GLY A 36 0.11 0.40 -0.45
C GLY A 36 1.07 1.40 -1.08
N GLY A 37 0.87 1.74 -2.37
CA GLY A 37 1.68 2.72 -3.09
C GLY A 37 3.16 2.36 -3.15
N VAL A 38 4.00 3.35 -3.44
CA VAL A 38 5.46 3.18 -3.53
C VAL A 38 6.05 2.65 -2.23
N CYS A 39 5.60 3.13 -1.08
CA CYS A 39 6.15 2.71 0.21
C CYS A 39 6.11 1.19 0.41
N LEU A 40 4.98 0.55 0.18
CA LEU A 40 4.87 -0.90 0.36
C LEU A 40 5.45 -1.70 -0.79
N ASN A 41 5.26 -1.25 -2.01
CA ASN A 41 5.59 -2.05 -3.20
C ASN A 41 7.05 -1.88 -3.65
N GLU A 42 7.61 -0.67 -3.57
CA GLU A 42 8.89 -0.32 -4.19
C GLU A 42 9.84 0.47 -3.27
N GLY A 43 9.37 0.94 -2.12
CA GLY A 43 10.09 1.85 -1.23
C GLY A 43 10.41 1.27 0.14
N CYS A 44 9.69 1.71 1.15
CA CYS A 44 9.99 1.48 2.57
C CYS A 44 10.11 0.00 2.93
N VAL A 45 9.14 -0.80 2.56
CA VAL A 45 9.07 -2.22 2.94
C VAL A 45 10.10 -3.07 2.22
N PRO A 46 10.24 -3.00 0.87
CA PRO A 46 11.33 -3.67 0.17
C PRO A 46 12.70 -3.32 0.73
N THR A 47 12.99 -2.04 0.88
CA THR A 47 14.28 -1.55 1.39
C THR A 47 14.59 -2.10 2.77
N LYS A 48 13.68 -1.97 3.73
CA LYS A 48 13.87 -2.49 5.09
C LYS A 48 14.01 -4.01 5.12
N THR A 49 13.29 -4.71 4.26
CA THR A 49 13.36 -6.18 4.19
C THR A 49 14.72 -6.65 3.66
N LEU A 50 15.27 -5.96 2.65
CA LEU A 50 16.61 -6.24 2.11
C LEU A 50 17.70 -5.88 3.13
N LEU A 51 17.62 -4.70 3.74
CA LEU A 51 18.56 -4.26 4.78
C LEU A 51 18.60 -5.21 5.97
N TYR A 52 17.45 -5.76 6.37
CA TYR A 52 17.43 -6.74 7.45
C TYR A 52 18.17 -8.03 7.09
N SER A 53 18.06 -8.51 5.85
CA SER A 53 18.85 -9.66 5.39
C SER A 53 20.34 -9.36 5.37
N ALA A 54 20.75 -8.18 4.94
CA ALA A 54 22.14 -7.73 5.01
C ALA A 54 22.65 -7.67 6.45
N LYS A 55 21.84 -7.15 7.38
CA LYS A 55 22.17 -7.09 8.81
C LYS A 55 22.36 -8.47 9.43
N VAL A 56 21.49 -9.44 9.09
CA VAL A 56 21.64 -10.83 9.54
C VAL A 56 22.94 -11.44 9.04
N TYR A 57 23.29 -11.20 7.78
CA TYR A 57 24.55 -11.66 7.21
C TYR A 57 25.77 -11.03 7.91
N ASP A 58 25.72 -9.73 8.17
CA ASP A 58 26.77 -9.00 8.88
C ASP A 58 26.97 -9.54 10.31
N TYR A 59 25.87 -9.78 11.03
CA TYR A 59 25.93 -10.39 12.36
C TYR A 59 26.53 -11.81 12.35
N ALA A 60 26.19 -12.61 11.36
CA ALA A 60 26.77 -13.94 11.21
C ALA A 60 28.27 -13.89 10.91
N ARG A 61 28.77 -12.85 10.23
CA ARG A 61 30.21 -12.68 9.94
C ARG A 61 31.01 -12.08 11.08
N HIS A 62 30.40 -11.27 11.90
CA HIS A 62 31.06 -10.47 12.94
C HIS A 62 30.47 -10.74 14.32
N GLY A 63 30.01 -11.97 14.55
CA GLY A 63 29.40 -12.39 15.81
C GLY A 63 30.38 -12.56 16.96
N ASP A 64 31.67 -12.75 16.68
CA ASP A 64 32.75 -13.01 17.65
C ASP A 64 32.80 -11.95 18.75
N LYS A 65 32.61 -10.69 18.41
CA LYS A 65 32.56 -9.57 19.39
C LYS A 65 31.37 -9.65 20.36
N TYR A 66 30.39 -10.50 20.07
CA TYR A 66 29.24 -10.77 20.93
C TYR A 66 29.28 -12.17 21.56
N GLY A 67 30.43 -12.88 21.44
CA GLY A 67 30.57 -14.25 21.93
C GLY A 67 29.88 -15.31 21.07
N VAL A 68 29.52 -14.99 19.83
CA VAL A 68 28.90 -15.92 18.87
C VAL A 68 29.90 -16.25 17.78
N THR A 69 30.33 -17.51 17.72
CA THR A 69 31.23 -18.01 16.68
C THR A 69 30.44 -18.75 15.60
N THR A 70 30.74 -18.47 14.34
CA THR A 70 30.15 -19.14 13.18
C THR A 70 31.28 -19.68 12.28
N GLU A 71 31.06 -20.83 11.65
CA GLU A 71 32.02 -21.43 10.70
C GLU A 71 31.97 -20.81 9.29
N GLY A 72 31.52 -19.58 9.20
CA GLY A 72 31.33 -18.82 7.98
C GLY A 72 29.84 -18.51 7.70
N ALA A 73 29.63 -17.56 6.81
CA ALA A 73 28.30 -17.19 6.39
C ALA A 73 28.28 -17.01 4.88
N THR A 74 27.25 -17.54 4.26
CA THR A 74 26.96 -17.36 2.84
C THR A 74 25.56 -16.76 2.66
N PHE A 75 25.28 -16.16 1.53
CA PHE A 75 23.96 -15.68 1.21
C PHE A 75 23.49 -16.14 -0.16
N ASP A 76 22.20 -16.27 -0.32
CA ASP A 76 21.53 -16.55 -1.58
C ASP A 76 20.65 -15.33 -1.93
N TYR A 77 21.07 -14.54 -2.90
CA TYR A 77 20.35 -13.34 -3.29
C TYR A 77 18.93 -13.63 -3.80
N GLY A 78 18.75 -14.74 -4.51
CA GLY A 78 17.44 -15.18 -4.99
C GLY A 78 16.44 -15.41 -3.84
N LYS A 79 16.90 -16.07 -2.77
CA LYS A 79 16.07 -16.28 -1.56
C LYS A 79 15.79 -14.96 -0.81
N ILE A 80 16.74 -14.03 -0.78
CA ILE A 80 16.55 -12.71 -0.18
C ILE A 80 15.44 -11.94 -0.93
N VAL A 81 15.51 -11.92 -2.26
CA VAL A 81 14.49 -11.28 -3.11
C VAL A 81 13.14 -11.97 -2.98
N ALA A 82 13.10 -13.30 -2.98
CA ALA A 82 11.86 -14.07 -2.78
C ALA A 82 11.20 -13.76 -1.43
N ARG A 83 12.00 -13.65 -0.35
CA ARG A 83 11.52 -13.24 0.96
C ARG A 83 10.94 -11.82 0.93
N LYS A 84 11.64 -10.87 0.32
CA LYS A 84 11.16 -9.48 0.14
C LYS A 84 9.81 -9.46 -0.57
N ASN A 85 9.69 -10.17 -1.68
CA ASN A 85 8.43 -10.26 -2.45
C ASN A 85 7.29 -10.87 -1.62
N LYS A 86 7.57 -11.89 -0.80
CA LYS A 86 6.58 -12.50 0.09
C LYS A 86 6.06 -11.51 1.14
N VAL A 87 6.96 -10.72 1.75
CA VAL A 87 6.59 -9.70 2.74
C VAL A 87 5.69 -8.64 2.11
N VAL A 88 6.08 -8.10 0.95
CA VAL A 88 5.28 -7.10 0.22
C VAL A 88 3.88 -7.64 -0.09
N ARG A 89 3.79 -8.83 -0.71
CA ARG A 89 2.48 -9.43 -1.03
C ARG A 89 1.58 -9.60 0.19
N LYS A 90 2.14 -10.04 1.33
CA LYS A 90 1.38 -10.22 2.56
C LYS A 90 0.80 -8.90 3.07
N LEU A 91 1.57 -7.82 3.04
CA LEU A 91 1.13 -6.51 3.51
C LEU A 91 0.09 -5.89 2.56
N VAL A 92 0.31 -5.97 1.25
CA VAL A 92 -0.67 -5.50 0.25
C VAL A 92 -2.00 -6.25 0.37
N ALA A 93 -1.95 -7.57 0.54
CA ALA A 93 -3.16 -8.37 0.78
C ALA A 93 -3.88 -7.97 2.08
N GLY A 94 -3.12 -7.63 3.13
CA GLY A 94 -3.67 -7.13 4.39
C GLY A 94 -4.43 -5.82 4.22
N ILE A 95 -3.89 -4.88 3.42
CA ILE A 95 -4.61 -3.63 3.10
C ILE A 95 -5.90 -3.93 2.34
N GLY A 96 -5.85 -4.79 1.32
CA GLY A 96 -7.06 -5.18 0.58
C GLY A 96 -8.14 -5.79 1.48
N ALA A 97 -7.74 -6.65 2.42
CA ALA A 97 -8.65 -7.21 3.42
C ALA A 97 -9.24 -6.14 4.34
N SER A 98 -8.43 -5.17 4.78
CA SER A 98 -8.90 -4.04 5.59
C SER A 98 -9.90 -3.17 4.83
N MET A 99 -9.63 -2.83 3.56
CA MET A 99 -10.57 -2.08 2.73
C MET A 99 -11.92 -2.79 2.66
N LYS A 100 -11.91 -4.09 2.38
CA LYS A 100 -13.13 -4.90 2.33
C LYS A 100 -13.89 -4.94 3.67
N ALA A 101 -13.17 -5.11 4.78
CA ALA A 101 -13.77 -5.16 6.12
C ALA A 101 -14.45 -3.84 6.51
N HIS A 102 -13.97 -2.72 6.01
CA HIS A 102 -14.54 -1.39 6.27
C HIS A 102 -15.47 -0.87 5.16
N GLY A 103 -15.90 -1.74 4.23
CA GLY A 103 -16.85 -1.38 3.18
C GLY A 103 -16.33 -0.39 2.15
N VAL A 104 -15.01 -0.25 2.02
CA VAL A 104 -14.40 0.64 1.01
C VAL A 104 -14.49 0.00 -0.37
N ASN A 105 -15.07 0.72 -1.32
CA ASN A 105 -15.07 0.33 -2.73
C ASN A 105 -13.71 0.67 -3.35
N VAL A 106 -12.92 -0.34 -3.68
CA VAL A 106 -11.61 -0.17 -4.34
C VAL A 106 -11.77 -0.35 -5.84
N VAL A 107 -11.52 0.71 -6.60
CA VAL A 107 -11.53 0.72 -8.06
C VAL A 107 -10.10 0.71 -8.57
N LYS A 108 -9.73 -0.34 -9.31
CA LYS A 108 -8.41 -0.41 -9.93
C LYS A 108 -8.44 0.34 -11.27
N GLY A 109 -7.71 1.43 -11.34
CA GLY A 109 -7.61 2.26 -12.54
C GLY A 109 -7.03 3.63 -12.26
N GLU A 110 -6.66 4.32 -13.34
CA GLU A 110 -6.24 5.72 -13.27
C GLU A 110 -7.49 6.61 -13.26
N ALA A 111 -7.73 7.28 -12.14
CA ALA A 111 -8.85 8.18 -11.98
C ALA A 111 -8.46 9.61 -12.35
N ARG A 112 -9.39 10.34 -12.96
CA ARG A 112 -9.25 11.75 -13.34
C ARG A 112 -10.44 12.56 -12.83
N ILE A 113 -10.16 13.73 -12.28
CA ILE A 113 -11.20 14.69 -11.93
C ILE A 113 -11.69 15.32 -13.21
N THR A 114 -12.98 15.19 -13.50
CA THR A 114 -13.58 15.73 -14.73
C THR A 114 -14.32 17.04 -14.51
N GLY A 115 -14.66 17.35 -13.26
CA GLY A 115 -15.32 18.62 -12.95
C GLY A 115 -15.96 18.68 -11.57
N ARG A 116 -16.73 19.76 -11.40
CA ARG A 116 -17.58 20.00 -10.23
C ARG A 116 -18.92 20.53 -10.70
N LYS A 117 -20.01 19.96 -10.22
CA LYS A 117 -21.38 20.40 -10.50
C LYS A 117 -21.73 21.69 -9.71
N GLU A 118 -22.80 22.35 -10.06
CA GLU A 118 -23.30 23.56 -9.38
C GLU A 118 -23.63 23.31 -7.90
N ASP A 119 -24.10 22.10 -7.57
CA ASP A 119 -24.39 21.67 -6.19
C ASP A 119 -23.14 21.32 -5.37
N GLY A 120 -21.94 21.48 -5.95
CA GLY A 120 -20.66 21.18 -5.33
C GLY A 120 -20.19 19.74 -5.48
N THR A 121 -20.98 18.84 -6.07
CA THR A 121 -20.63 17.44 -6.31
C THR A 121 -19.45 17.34 -7.26
N LEU A 122 -18.43 16.57 -6.86
CA LEU A 122 -17.24 16.31 -7.67
C LEU A 122 -17.49 15.14 -8.61
N THR A 123 -17.04 15.29 -9.86
CA THR A 123 -17.12 14.26 -10.88
C THR A 123 -15.74 13.70 -11.20
N ILE A 124 -15.65 12.37 -11.24
CA ILE A 124 -14.42 11.62 -11.43
C ILE A 124 -14.69 10.58 -12.51
N GLU A 125 -13.75 10.37 -13.40
CA GLU A 125 -13.78 9.29 -14.39
C GLU A 125 -12.69 8.26 -14.07
N CYS A 126 -13.00 6.99 -14.17
CA CYS A 126 -12.03 5.89 -14.09
C CYS A 126 -12.50 4.73 -14.97
N ASN A 127 -11.64 4.25 -15.87
CA ASN A 127 -11.93 3.14 -16.79
C ASN A 127 -13.15 3.37 -17.69
N GLY A 128 -13.46 4.62 -18.05
CA GLY A 128 -14.64 4.98 -18.85
C GLY A 128 -15.95 5.06 -18.04
N GLU A 129 -15.91 4.84 -16.73
CA GLU A 129 -17.05 5.00 -15.83
C GLU A 129 -16.98 6.33 -15.08
N ALA A 130 -18.14 6.96 -14.90
CA ALA A 130 -18.28 8.20 -14.14
C ALA A 130 -18.65 7.92 -12.67
N TYR A 131 -17.97 8.60 -11.76
CA TYR A 131 -18.19 8.53 -10.32
C TYR A 131 -18.49 9.92 -9.77
N GLU A 132 -19.29 9.97 -8.73
CA GLU A 132 -19.67 11.22 -8.06
C GLU A 132 -19.35 11.15 -6.57
N ALA A 133 -18.78 12.22 -6.04
CA ALA A 133 -18.40 12.32 -4.64
C ALA A 133 -18.70 13.69 -4.05
N LYS A 134 -19.04 13.72 -2.75
CA LYS A 134 -19.19 14.97 -1.99
C LYS A 134 -17.82 15.59 -1.66
N ASN A 135 -16.84 14.76 -1.34
CA ASN A 135 -15.49 15.15 -0.95
C ASN A 135 -14.44 14.34 -1.72
N LEU A 136 -13.27 14.93 -1.91
CA LEU A 136 -12.14 14.30 -2.59
C LEU A 136 -10.86 14.49 -1.80
N LEU A 137 -10.08 13.41 -1.68
CA LEU A 137 -8.70 13.39 -1.19
C LEU A 137 -7.77 12.95 -2.31
N LEU A 138 -6.62 13.63 -2.46
CA LEU A 138 -5.55 13.32 -3.41
C LEU A 138 -4.27 12.91 -2.67
#